data_263ac697c19284a6b1f656e34c3d34af
#
_entry.id   263ac697c19284a6b1f656e34c3d34af
#
_cell.length_a   1.000
_cell.length_b   1.000
_cell.length_c   1.000
_cell.angle_alpha   90.00
_cell.angle_beta   90.00
_cell.angle_gamma   90.00
#
_symmetry.space_group_name_H-M   'P 1'
#
loop_
_entity.id
_entity.type
_entity.pdbx_description
1 polymer ?
#
loop_
_entity_poly.entity_id
_entity_poly.type
_entity_poly.pdbx_seq_one_letter_code
_entity_poly.pdbx_strand_id
1 'polypeptide(L)'
;VLQAGGFTTSIRAGMAFLDWPLSNGSINPPGWLTEIDKFAEHSHRLAATGLGLLCLAIAALHYAREPRRGVRLAAYALAGLVILQGGLGGLRVLLDQLNIGGDGNLKAICFAVGHAVNAQLTIALLAVIAASHTLAWRQANPAQPRERLAAKIAAGAVFTVIIFGAIMRQNHFTSWVTSGSLTELFLPAGDGLPWLMNLFHRSGALVAGVAVLIFAATGERRASRWVPLALLLGVQISLGVLSIVLPLNPHVRTIHLVVGAALFSTLCAHAALVHRAKSSEA
;
A
#
# COMPACT_ATOMS: atom_id res chain seq x y z
N VAL A 1 -2.67 3.98 -10.33
CA VAL A 1 -3.50 2.80 -9.99
C VAL A 1 -3.91 2.80 -8.53
N LEU A 2 -2.97 2.88 -7.56
CA LEU A 2 -3.28 2.86 -6.13
C LEU A 2 -4.24 4.00 -5.73
N GLN A 3 -4.02 5.22 -6.23
CA GLN A 3 -4.90 6.36 -6.00
C GLN A 3 -6.32 6.11 -6.56
N ALA A 4 -6.43 5.60 -7.78
CA ALA A 4 -7.72 5.29 -8.38
C ALA A 4 -8.49 4.24 -7.55
N GLY A 5 -7.86 3.10 -7.21
CA GLY A 5 -8.49 2.07 -6.37
C GLY A 5 -8.80 2.56 -4.95
N GLY A 6 -7.93 3.41 -4.38
CA GLY A 6 -8.18 4.08 -3.12
C GLY A 6 -9.40 5.00 -3.18
N PHE A 7 -9.54 5.78 -4.23
CA PHE A 7 -10.70 6.66 -4.43
C PHE A 7 -11.99 5.83 -4.60
N THR A 8 -11.97 4.81 -5.47
CA THR A 8 -13.10 3.88 -5.68
C THR A 8 -13.61 3.31 -4.34
N THR A 9 -12.69 2.85 -3.47
CA THR A 9 -13.07 2.36 -2.13
C THR A 9 -13.61 3.48 -1.24
N SER A 10 -13.04 4.70 -1.31
CA SER A 10 -13.45 5.83 -0.46
C SER A 10 -14.86 6.34 -0.75
N ILE A 11 -15.30 6.28 -2.02
CA ILE A 11 -16.64 6.66 -2.45
C ILE A 11 -17.61 5.46 -2.51
N ARG A 12 -17.18 4.27 -2.06
CA ARG A 12 -17.96 3.01 -2.11
C ARG A 12 -18.38 2.56 -3.51
N ALA A 13 -17.63 2.94 -4.54
CA ALA A 13 -17.94 2.65 -5.94
C ALA A 13 -17.41 1.29 -6.43
N GLY A 14 -16.82 0.46 -5.57
CA GLY A 14 -16.16 -0.78 -5.98
C GLY A 14 -17.08 -1.92 -6.42
N MET A 15 -18.39 -1.66 -6.60
CA MET A 15 -19.41 -2.58 -7.07
C MET A 15 -20.31 -1.95 -8.15
N ALA A 16 -19.80 -0.93 -8.85
CA ALA A 16 -20.52 -0.34 -9.99
C ALA A 16 -20.65 -1.33 -11.18
N PHE A 17 -19.72 -2.31 -11.23
CA PHE A 17 -19.75 -3.44 -12.16
C PHE A 17 -19.64 -4.74 -11.39
N LEU A 18 -20.59 -5.65 -11.64
CA LEU A 18 -20.71 -6.92 -10.90
C LEU A 18 -19.94 -8.08 -11.53
N ASP A 19 -19.37 -7.89 -12.71
CA ASP A 19 -18.57 -8.86 -13.45
C ASP A 19 -17.06 -8.56 -13.33
N TRP A 20 -16.25 -9.54 -13.68
CA TRP A 20 -14.80 -9.43 -13.79
C TRP A 20 -14.30 -10.49 -14.81
N PRO A 21 -13.30 -10.21 -15.66
CA PRO A 21 -12.41 -9.01 -15.70
C PRO A 21 -12.99 -7.81 -16.44
N LEU A 22 -14.07 -7.97 -17.17
CA LEU A 22 -14.73 -6.91 -17.94
C LEU A 22 -15.63 -6.05 -17.03
N SER A 23 -16.30 -5.06 -17.62
CA SER A 23 -17.27 -4.19 -16.95
C SER A 23 -18.58 -4.26 -17.74
N ASN A 24 -19.57 -4.99 -17.22
CA ASN A 24 -20.80 -5.39 -17.94
C ASN A 24 -20.49 -6.04 -19.30
N GLY A 25 -19.57 -6.98 -19.32
CA GLY A 25 -19.16 -7.71 -20.53
C GLY A 25 -18.39 -6.87 -21.56
N SER A 26 -18.01 -5.62 -21.25
CA SER A 26 -17.41 -4.68 -22.18
C SER A 26 -16.09 -4.09 -21.66
N ILE A 27 -15.20 -3.77 -22.60
CA ILE A 27 -13.99 -2.93 -22.33
C ILE A 27 -14.31 -1.43 -22.42
N ASN A 28 -15.49 -1.07 -22.92
CA ASN A 28 -15.99 0.30 -22.98
C ASN A 28 -17.49 0.31 -22.60
N PRO A 29 -17.82 0.13 -21.30
CA PRO A 29 -19.20 0.03 -20.84
C PRO A 29 -19.94 1.37 -20.98
N PRO A 30 -21.24 1.39 -21.27
CA PRO A 30 -22.00 2.62 -21.42
C PRO A 30 -22.04 3.40 -20.10
N GLY A 31 -21.93 4.73 -20.19
CA GLY A 31 -22.05 5.66 -19.05
C GLY A 31 -20.81 5.76 -18.15
N TRP A 32 -19.75 5.02 -18.40
CA TRP A 32 -18.58 5.02 -17.51
C TRP A 32 -17.82 6.37 -17.47
N LEU A 33 -17.94 7.21 -18.48
CA LEU A 33 -17.33 8.55 -18.49
C LEU A 33 -18.16 9.61 -17.77
N THR A 34 -19.44 9.36 -17.51
CA THR A 34 -20.39 10.35 -16.97
C THR A 34 -20.89 10.04 -15.57
N GLU A 35 -20.84 8.78 -15.15
CA GLU A 35 -21.26 8.34 -13.81
C GLU A 35 -20.03 8.11 -12.94
N ILE A 36 -19.92 8.83 -11.83
CA ILE A 36 -18.69 8.91 -11.03
C ILE A 36 -18.25 7.56 -10.44
N ASP A 37 -19.18 6.71 -10.06
CA ASP A 37 -18.95 5.37 -9.54
C ASP A 37 -18.37 4.44 -10.63
N LYS A 38 -19.01 4.43 -11.80
CA LYS A 38 -18.54 3.69 -12.98
C LYS A 38 -17.18 4.21 -13.46
N PHE A 39 -17.01 5.55 -13.49
CA PHE A 39 -15.75 6.16 -13.85
C PHE A 39 -14.62 5.72 -12.89
N ALA A 40 -14.85 5.78 -11.59
CA ALA A 40 -13.85 5.43 -10.59
C ALA A 40 -13.44 3.95 -10.70
N GLU A 41 -14.40 3.04 -10.83
CA GLU A 41 -14.12 1.61 -10.90
C GLU A 41 -13.51 1.21 -12.24
N HIS A 42 -14.10 1.64 -13.37
CA HIS A 42 -13.59 1.25 -14.69
C HIS A 42 -12.21 1.81 -14.99
N SER A 43 -11.95 3.09 -14.68
CA SER A 43 -10.63 3.70 -14.84
C SER A 43 -9.59 2.99 -13.98
N HIS A 44 -9.96 2.55 -12.75
CA HIS A 44 -9.08 1.74 -11.92
C HIS A 44 -8.75 0.40 -12.58
N ARG A 45 -9.75 -0.32 -13.13
CA ARG A 45 -9.55 -1.61 -13.83
C ARG A 45 -8.64 -1.45 -15.05
N LEU A 46 -8.85 -0.43 -15.89
CA LEU A 46 -8.00 -0.14 -17.05
C LEU A 46 -6.55 0.17 -16.64
N ALA A 47 -6.37 1.06 -15.66
CA ALA A 47 -5.05 1.41 -15.15
C ALA A 47 -4.34 0.20 -14.48
N ALA A 48 -5.10 -0.67 -13.78
CA ALA A 48 -4.56 -1.89 -13.19
C ALA A 48 -4.11 -2.90 -14.25
N THR A 49 -4.88 -3.05 -15.33
CA THR A 49 -4.51 -3.90 -16.47
C THR A 49 -3.22 -3.39 -17.12
N GLY A 50 -3.12 -2.08 -17.40
CA GLY A 50 -1.91 -1.48 -17.95
C GLY A 50 -0.67 -1.67 -17.05
N LEU A 51 -0.83 -1.44 -15.74
CA LEU A 51 0.25 -1.68 -14.77
C LEU A 51 0.63 -3.17 -14.71
N GLY A 52 -0.34 -4.07 -14.73
CA GLY A 52 -0.11 -5.51 -14.74
C GLY A 52 0.75 -5.94 -15.92
N LEU A 53 0.39 -5.50 -17.13
CA LEU A 53 1.16 -5.77 -18.35
C LEU A 53 2.59 -5.20 -18.27
N LEU A 54 2.77 -3.99 -17.73
CA LEU A 54 4.09 -3.40 -17.51
C LEU A 54 4.93 -4.21 -16.52
N CYS A 55 4.35 -4.69 -15.43
CA CYS A 55 5.08 -5.53 -14.46
C CYS A 55 5.49 -6.88 -15.07
N LEU A 56 4.63 -7.49 -15.89
CA LEU A 56 4.98 -8.71 -16.63
C LEU A 56 6.10 -8.45 -17.66
N ALA A 57 6.05 -7.32 -18.36
CA ALA A 57 7.11 -6.91 -19.27
C ALA A 57 8.44 -6.67 -18.54
N ILE A 58 8.41 -6.04 -17.34
CA ILE A 58 9.59 -5.88 -16.48
C ILE A 58 10.15 -7.26 -16.10
N ALA A 59 9.31 -8.21 -15.69
CA ALA A 59 9.75 -9.56 -15.35
C ALA A 59 10.38 -10.29 -16.54
N ALA A 60 9.79 -10.20 -17.73
CA ALA A 60 10.32 -10.78 -18.97
C ALA A 60 11.66 -10.15 -19.37
N LEU A 61 11.79 -8.82 -19.24
CA LEU A 61 13.04 -8.12 -19.52
C LEU A 61 14.16 -8.55 -18.56
N HIS A 62 13.86 -8.69 -17.27
CA HIS A 62 14.82 -9.17 -16.27
C HIS A 62 15.19 -10.64 -16.49
N TYR A 63 14.25 -11.47 -16.93
CA TYR A 63 14.56 -12.84 -17.35
C TYR A 63 15.63 -12.86 -18.44
N ALA A 64 15.45 -12.04 -19.46
CA ALA A 64 16.31 -12.05 -20.64
C ALA A 64 17.67 -11.33 -20.45
N ARG A 65 17.73 -10.29 -19.58
CA ARG A 65 18.86 -9.35 -19.57
C ARG A 65 19.50 -9.10 -18.21
N GLU A 66 18.86 -9.47 -17.09
CA GLU A 66 19.39 -9.18 -15.75
C GLU A 66 20.30 -10.31 -15.26
N PRO A 67 21.62 -10.08 -15.13
CA PRO A 67 22.56 -11.12 -14.69
C PRO A 67 22.46 -11.39 -13.18
N ARG A 68 22.04 -10.40 -12.37
CA ARG A 68 21.99 -10.49 -10.91
C ARG A 68 20.81 -11.35 -10.48
N ARG A 69 21.10 -12.58 -9.99
CA ARG A 69 20.09 -13.56 -9.58
C ARG A 69 19.02 -12.97 -8.62
N GLY A 70 19.45 -12.18 -7.62
CA GLY A 70 18.54 -11.60 -6.64
C GLY A 70 17.53 -10.62 -7.25
N VAL A 71 17.97 -9.76 -8.18
CA VAL A 71 17.10 -8.80 -8.88
C VAL A 71 16.15 -9.52 -9.83
N ARG A 72 16.63 -10.56 -10.52
CA ARG A 72 15.80 -11.40 -11.39
C ARG A 72 14.72 -12.15 -10.60
N LEU A 73 15.04 -12.69 -9.42
CA LEU A 73 14.05 -13.32 -8.53
C LEU A 73 13.03 -12.30 -8.00
N ALA A 74 13.46 -11.08 -7.68
CA ALA A 74 12.55 -10.00 -7.29
C ALA A 74 11.57 -9.64 -8.41
N ALA A 75 12.02 -9.62 -9.67
CA ALA A 75 11.16 -9.39 -10.83
C ALA A 75 10.14 -10.52 -11.05
N TYR A 76 10.52 -11.79 -10.79
CA TYR A 76 9.56 -12.90 -10.83
C TYR A 76 8.54 -12.83 -9.69
N ALA A 77 9.00 -12.48 -8.48
CA ALA A 77 8.10 -12.23 -7.36
C ALA A 77 7.10 -11.10 -7.67
N LEU A 78 7.56 -10.04 -8.35
CA LEU A 78 6.70 -8.95 -8.83
C LEU A 78 5.61 -9.47 -9.77
N ALA A 79 5.95 -10.30 -10.75
CA ALA A 79 4.97 -10.92 -11.65
C ALA A 79 3.95 -11.76 -10.87
N GLY A 80 4.41 -12.56 -9.91
CA GLY A 80 3.53 -13.33 -9.02
C GLY A 80 2.58 -12.45 -8.20
N LEU A 81 3.08 -11.36 -7.59
CA LEU A 81 2.26 -10.41 -6.83
C LEU A 81 1.21 -9.72 -7.71
N VAL A 82 1.56 -9.38 -8.96
CA VAL A 82 0.63 -8.72 -9.89
C VAL A 82 -0.47 -9.68 -10.36
N ILE A 83 -0.15 -10.93 -10.64
CA ILE A 83 -1.14 -11.97 -10.96
C ILE A 83 -2.08 -12.17 -9.75
N LEU A 84 -1.50 -12.31 -8.55
CA LEU A 84 -2.26 -12.41 -7.30
C LEU A 84 -3.15 -11.18 -7.09
N GLN A 85 -2.64 -9.97 -7.40
CA GLN A 85 -3.38 -8.71 -7.28
C GLN A 85 -4.65 -8.70 -8.14
N GLY A 86 -4.54 -9.14 -9.39
CA GLY A 86 -5.69 -9.29 -10.28
C GLY A 86 -6.70 -10.31 -9.73
N GLY A 87 -6.23 -11.48 -9.32
CA GLY A 87 -7.09 -12.53 -8.73
C GLY A 87 -7.82 -12.08 -7.47
N LEU A 88 -7.12 -11.45 -6.52
CA LEU A 88 -7.74 -10.92 -5.29
C LEU A 88 -8.78 -9.84 -5.58
N GLY A 89 -8.51 -8.95 -6.55
CA GLY A 89 -9.45 -7.91 -6.97
C GLY A 89 -10.69 -8.50 -7.62
N GLY A 90 -10.53 -9.49 -8.51
CA GLY A 90 -11.64 -10.19 -9.16
C GLY A 90 -12.49 -10.99 -8.17
N LEU A 91 -11.85 -11.76 -7.28
CA LEU A 91 -12.57 -12.55 -6.26
C LEU A 91 -13.35 -11.65 -5.29
N ARG A 92 -12.84 -10.48 -4.94
CA ARG A 92 -13.59 -9.51 -4.16
C ARG A 92 -14.92 -9.17 -4.82
N VAL A 93 -14.92 -8.86 -6.13
CA VAL A 93 -16.14 -8.50 -6.88
C VAL A 93 -17.08 -9.71 -6.98
N LEU A 94 -16.57 -10.86 -7.43
CA LEU A 94 -17.39 -12.05 -7.67
C LEU A 94 -17.99 -12.64 -6.39
N LEU A 95 -17.30 -12.56 -5.26
CA LEU A 95 -17.79 -13.06 -3.98
C LEU A 95 -18.79 -12.11 -3.31
N ASP A 96 -18.67 -10.80 -3.55
CA ASP A 96 -19.61 -9.81 -3.01
C ASP A 96 -20.98 -9.93 -3.69
N GLN A 97 -21.01 -10.28 -4.98
CA GLN A 97 -22.22 -10.56 -5.74
C GLN A 97 -23.07 -11.68 -5.15
N LEU A 98 -22.42 -12.71 -4.59
CA LEU A 98 -23.12 -13.88 -4.03
C LEU A 98 -23.83 -13.57 -2.71
N ASN A 99 -23.59 -12.38 -2.14
CA ASN A 99 -24.09 -11.96 -0.84
C ASN A 99 -24.84 -10.62 -0.96
N ILE A 100 -25.79 -10.55 -1.88
CA ILE A 100 -26.64 -9.39 -2.09
C ILE A 100 -27.35 -9.04 -0.77
N GLY A 101 -26.87 -8.00 -0.08
CA GLY A 101 -27.58 -7.40 1.04
C GLY A 101 -26.87 -7.36 2.40
N GLY A 102 -25.56 -7.44 2.51
CA GLY A 102 -24.97 -7.35 3.85
C GLY A 102 -23.62 -6.70 3.98
N ASP A 103 -23.57 -5.68 4.84
CA ASP A 103 -22.36 -5.18 5.52
C ASP A 103 -21.81 -6.30 6.43
N GLY A 104 -21.35 -7.41 5.93
CA GLY A 104 -20.93 -8.53 6.77
C GLY A 104 -20.35 -9.70 5.98
N ASN A 105 -20.13 -9.54 4.69
CA ASN A 105 -19.49 -10.57 3.88
C ASN A 105 -18.01 -10.69 4.23
N LEU A 106 -17.70 -11.48 5.28
CA LEU A 106 -16.34 -11.67 5.77
C LEU A 106 -15.40 -12.19 4.67
N LYS A 107 -15.89 -13.02 3.73
CA LYS A 107 -15.08 -13.52 2.62
C LYS A 107 -14.66 -12.37 1.70
N ALA A 108 -15.61 -11.55 1.23
CA ALA A 108 -15.31 -10.39 0.39
C ALA A 108 -14.37 -9.39 1.10
N ILE A 109 -14.57 -9.15 2.40
CA ILE A 109 -13.70 -8.31 3.22
C ILE A 109 -12.28 -8.89 3.29
N CYS A 110 -12.11 -10.18 3.53
CA CYS A 110 -10.79 -10.81 3.56
C CYS A 110 -10.06 -10.66 2.21
N PHE A 111 -10.74 -10.87 1.09
CA PHE A 111 -10.14 -10.63 -0.24
C PHE A 111 -9.85 -9.15 -0.49
N ALA A 112 -10.69 -8.24 -0.02
CA ALA A 112 -10.46 -6.81 -0.13
C ALA A 112 -9.26 -6.34 0.71
N VAL A 113 -9.09 -6.86 1.93
CA VAL A 113 -7.91 -6.61 2.78
C VAL A 113 -6.66 -7.20 2.13
N GLY A 114 -6.72 -8.45 1.67
CA GLY A 114 -5.63 -9.11 0.95
C GLY A 114 -5.20 -8.33 -0.29
N HIS A 115 -6.15 -7.87 -1.10
CA HIS A 115 -5.92 -7.01 -2.26
C HIS A 115 -5.23 -5.70 -1.88
N ALA A 116 -5.69 -5.03 -0.82
CA ALA A 116 -5.10 -3.78 -0.35
C ALA A 116 -3.66 -3.97 0.18
N VAL A 117 -3.39 -5.03 0.93
CA VAL A 117 -2.06 -5.36 1.47
C VAL A 117 -1.11 -5.78 0.35
N ASN A 118 -1.57 -6.64 -0.57
CA ASN A 118 -0.76 -7.08 -1.72
C ASN A 118 -0.36 -5.91 -2.63
N ALA A 119 -1.23 -4.91 -2.80
CA ALA A 119 -0.89 -3.68 -3.53
C ALA A 119 0.29 -2.94 -2.90
N GLN A 120 0.37 -2.89 -1.57
CA GLN A 120 1.50 -2.26 -0.84
C GLN A 120 2.80 -3.03 -1.05
N LEU A 121 2.75 -4.36 -1.01
CA LEU A 121 3.91 -5.22 -1.28
C LEU A 121 4.38 -5.07 -2.74
N THR A 122 3.45 -5.00 -3.68
CA THR A 122 3.76 -4.83 -5.11
C THR A 122 4.51 -3.51 -5.36
N ILE A 123 4.02 -2.39 -4.82
CA ILE A 123 4.67 -1.09 -5.02
C ILE A 123 6.01 -1.00 -4.27
N ALA A 124 6.11 -1.61 -3.08
CA ALA A 124 7.37 -1.68 -2.36
C ALA A 124 8.43 -2.50 -3.11
N LEU A 125 8.04 -3.62 -3.70
CA LEU A 125 8.94 -4.45 -4.50
C LEU A 125 9.38 -3.74 -5.79
N LEU A 126 8.47 -3.02 -6.46
CA LEU A 126 8.83 -2.15 -7.58
C LEU A 126 9.87 -1.10 -7.18
N ALA A 127 9.71 -0.46 -6.02
CA ALA A 127 10.67 0.51 -5.51
C ALA A 127 12.03 -0.12 -5.21
N VAL A 128 12.07 -1.34 -4.68
CA VAL A 128 13.31 -2.09 -4.44
C VAL A 128 13.99 -2.46 -5.77
N ILE A 129 13.24 -2.94 -6.77
CA ILE A 129 13.78 -3.23 -8.11
C ILE A 129 14.34 -1.95 -8.73
N ALA A 130 13.60 -0.84 -8.71
CA ALA A 130 14.07 0.44 -9.22
C ALA A 130 15.35 0.91 -8.50
N ALA A 131 15.39 0.82 -7.16
CA ALA A 131 16.57 1.16 -6.38
C ALA A 131 17.79 0.33 -6.76
N SER A 132 17.60 -0.95 -7.11
CA SER A 132 18.69 -1.87 -7.50
C SER A 132 19.41 -1.44 -8.78
N HIS A 133 18.83 -0.57 -9.60
CA HIS A 133 19.42 -0.02 -10.81
C HIS A 133 20.07 1.36 -10.64
N THR A 134 20.06 1.91 -9.42
CA THR A 134 20.65 3.23 -9.11
C THR A 134 22.15 3.17 -8.84
N LEU A 135 22.82 4.30 -8.98
CA LEU A 135 24.23 4.46 -8.57
C LEU A 135 24.40 4.23 -7.07
N ALA A 136 23.44 4.69 -6.26
CA ALA A 136 23.45 4.47 -4.82
C ALA A 136 23.49 2.98 -4.45
N TRP A 137 22.81 2.14 -5.21
CA TRP A 137 22.89 0.69 -5.06
C TRP A 137 24.27 0.13 -5.39
N ARG A 138 24.85 0.56 -6.50
CA ARG A 138 26.18 0.08 -6.95
C ARG A 138 27.29 0.47 -5.96
N GLN A 139 27.21 1.66 -5.38
CA GLN A 139 28.18 2.22 -4.45
C GLN A 139 27.89 1.87 -2.98
N ALA A 140 26.87 1.02 -2.72
CA ALA A 140 26.48 0.70 -1.35
C ALA A 140 27.56 -0.13 -0.64
N ASN A 141 28.07 0.38 0.50
CA ASN A 141 28.88 -0.37 1.42
C ASN A 141 28.00 -1.22 2.37
N PRO A 142 28.52 -2.33 2.90
CA PRO A 142 27.80 -3.11 3.90
C PRO A 142 27.44 -2.25 5.11
N ALA A 143 26.17 -2.24 5.50
CA ALA A 143 25.70 -1.52 6.66
C ALA A 143 26.04 -2.28 7.96
N GLN A 144 26.14 -1.54 9.07
CA GLN A 144 26.35 -2.13 10.39
C GLN A 144 25.13 -2.96 10.83
N PRO A 145 25.33 -3.98 11.71
CA PRO A 145 24.23 -4.82 12.19
C PRO A 145 23.07 -4.03 12.81
N ARG A 146 23.38 -2.98 13.59
CA ARG A 146 22.36 -2.09 14.19
C ARG A 146 21.49 -1.37 13.14
N GLU A 147 22.11 -0.95 12.04
CA GLU A 147 21.41 -0.27 10.95
C GLU A 147 20.47 -1.24 10.21
N ARG A 148 20.92 -2.47 9.97
CA ARG A 148 20.08 -3.53 9.38
C ARG A 148 18.92 -3.91 10.28
N LEU A 149 19.14 -3.97 11.60
CA LEU A 149 18.09 -4.25 12.57
C LEU A 149 17.05 -3.12 12.61
N ALA A 150 17.51 -1.86 12.68
CA ALA A 150 16.63 -0.70 12.64
C ALA A 150 15.76 -0.67 11.37
N ALA A 151 16.34 -1.00 10.19
CA ALA A 151 15.61 -1.11 8.93
C ALA A 151 14.50 -2.17 8.98
N LYS A 152 14.80 -3.35 9.53
CA LYS A 152 13.81 -4.45 9.67
C LYS A 152 12.67 -4.06 10.61
N ILE A 153 13.01 -3.48 11.76
CA ILE A 153 12.01 -3.04 12.75
C ILE A 153 11.12 -1.96 12.14
N ALA A 154 11.68 -0.94 11.49
CA ALA A 154 10.92 0.12 10.88
C ALA A 154 10.00 -0.39 9.76
N ALA A 155 10.51 -1.23 8.85
CA ALA A 155 9.71 -1.80 7.78
C ALA A 155 8.59 -2.72 8.32
N GLY A 156 8.89 -3.56 9.31
CA GLY A 156 7.90 -4.44 9.94
C GLY A 156 6.81 -3.66 10.68
N ALA A 157 7.20 -2.62 11.44
CA ALA A 157 6.24 -1.78 12.16
C ALA A 157 5.30 -1.03 11.20
N VAL A 158 5.84 -0.39 10.14
CA VAL A 158 5.01 0.30 9.13
C VAL A 158 4.10 -0.69 8.42
N PHE A 159 4.59 -1.88 8.07
CA PHE A 159 3.77 -2.90 7.43
C PHE A 159 2.61 -3.37 8.32
N THR A 160 2.85 -3.55 9.62
CA THR A 160 1.82 -3.88 10.61
C THR A 160 0.73 -2.80 10.67
N VAL A 161 1.12 -1.52 10.69
CA VAL A 161 0.17 -0.39 10.66
C VAL A 161 -0.64 -0.37 9.37
N ILE A 162 -0.02 -0.70 8.24
CA ILE A 162 -0.72 -0.83 6.94
C ILE A 162 -1.80 -1.92 7.01
N ILE A 163 -1.52 -3.07 7.61
CA ILE A 163 -2.51 -4.16 7.77
C ILE A 163 -3.70 -3.68 8.60
N PHE A 164 -3.48 -3.06 9.77
CA PHE A 164 -4.58 -2.51 10.58
C PHE A 164 -5.36 -1.43 9.81
N GLY A 165 -4.67 -0.55 9.09
CA GLY A 165 -5.30 0.46 8.24
C GLY A 165 -6.15 -0.15 7.11
N ALA A 166 -5.69 -1.24 6.49
CA ALA A 166 -6.45 -1.97 5.48
C ALA A 166 -7.71 -2.60 6.07
N ILE A 167 -7.62 -3.25 7.24
CA ILE A 167 -8.77 -3.82 7.95
C ILE A 167 -9.79 -2.72 8.27
N MET A 168 -9.34 -1.60 8.87
CA MET A 168 -10.22 -0.47 9.20
C MET A 168 -10.92 0.10 7.98
N ARG A 169 -10.18 0.25 6.88
CA ARG A 169 -10.69 0.84 5.65
C ARG A 169 -11.75 -0.04 4.99
N GLN A 170 -11.51 -1.34 4.87
CA GLN A 170 -12.43 -2.25 4.22
C GLN A 170 -13.71 -2.51 5.03
N ASN A 171 -13.63 -2.37 6.36
CA ASN A 171 -14.78 -2.48 7.26
C ASN A 171 -15.43 -1.11 7.59
N HIS A 172 -14.95 -0.01 7.01
CA HIS A 172 -15.43 1.36 7.30
C HIS A 172 -15.36 1.77 8.78
N PHE A 173 -14.52 1.13 9.59
CA PHE A 173 -14.44 1.31 11.05
C PHE A 173 -14.09 2.73 11.48
N THR A 174 -13.39 3.50 10.65
CA THR A 174 -13.05 4.90 10.98
C THR A 174 -14.30 5.76 11.19
N SER A 175 -15.33 5.62 10.35
CA SER A 175 -16.56 6.39 10.46
C SER A 175 -17.43 6.00 11.66
N TRP A 176 -17.14 4.88 12.32
CA TRP A 176 -17.90 4.40 13.48
C TRP A 176 -17.36 4.88 14.82
N VAL A 177 -16.12 5.35 14.85
CA VAL A 177 -15.40 5.69 16.09
C VAL A 177 -14.80 7.09 16.08
N THR A 178 -15.19 7.94 15.14
CA THR A 178 -14.76 9.33 15.07
C THR A 178 -15.96 10.25 14.90
N SER A 179 -16.04 11.27 15.77
CA SER A 179 -17.01 12.36 15.67
C SER A 179 -16.44 13.59 14.94
N GLY A 180 -15.15 13.54 14.53
CA GLY A 180 -14.43 14.68 13.97
C GLY A 180 -13.74 15.55 15.02
N SER A 181 -13.75 15.16 16.29
CA SER A 181 -13.08 15.88 17.36
C SER A 181 -11.59 15.55 17.46
N LEU A 182 -10.76 16.58 17.69
CA LEU A 182 -9.32 16.39 17.94
C LEU A 182 -9.03 15.66 19.26
N THR A 183 -9.99 15.65 20.19
CA THR A 183 -9.86 14.89 21.47
C THR A 183 -9.75 13.39 21.23
N GLU A 184 -10.27 12.91 20.10
CA GLU A 184 -10.21 11.51 19.69
C GLU A 184 -8.89 11.12 19.00
N LEU A 185 -7.92 12.05 18.90
CA LEU A 185 -6.65 11.82 18.21
C LEU A 185 -5.92 10.60 18.79
N PHE A 186 -5.85 10.48 20.10
CA PHE A 186 -5.15 9.41 20.80
C PHE A 186 -6.08 8.27 21.19
N LEU A 187 -7.30 8.57 21.60
CA LEU A 187 -8.29 7.59 22.05
C LEU A 187 -9.53 7.67 21.18
N PRO A 188 -9.85 6.63 20.37
CA PRO A 188 -11.06 6.60 19.57
C PRO A 188 -12.31 6.63 20.47
N ALA A 189 -13.42 7.16 19.94
CA ALA A 189 -14.72 7.05 20.59
C ALA A 189 -15.31 5.63 20.39
N GLY A 190 -16.32 5.27 21.21
CA GLY A 190 -17.03 4.00 21.09
C GLY A 190 -16.30 2.80 21.70
N ASP A 191 -16.66 1.61 21.27
CA ASP A 191 -16.20 0.33 21.81
C ASP A 191 -16.06 -0.75 20.72
N GLY A 192 -15.79 -1.99 21.14
CA GLY A 192 -15.76 -3.17 20.30
C GLY A 192 -14.62 -3.21 19.30
N LEU A 193 -14.80 -4.01 18.25
CA LEU A 193 -13.77 -4.24 17.24
C LEU A 193 -13.36 -2.98 16.46
N PRO A 194 -14.29 -2.08 16.05
CA PRO A 194 -13.92 -0.82 15.41
C PRO A 194 -13.00 0.05 16.26
N TRP A 195 -13.29 0.17 17.55
CA TRP A 195 -12.46 0.89 18.52
C TRP A 195 -11.08 0.26 18.64
N LEU A 196 -11.01 -1.06 18.83
CA LEU A 196 -9.76 -1.79 19.01
C LEU A 196 -8.84 -1.67 17.78
N MET A 197 -9.39 -1.81 16.57
CA MET A 197 -8.62 -1.65 15.34
C MET A 197 -8.10 -0.24 15.15
N ASN A 198 -8.90 0.78 15.48
CA ASN A 198 -8.47 2.17 15.47
C ASN A 198 -7.36 2.42 16.50
N LEU A 199 -7.49 1.89 17.72
CA LEU A 199 -6.47 2.02 18.75
C LEU A 199 -5.14 1.41 18.31
N PHE A 200 -5.16 0.17 17.78
CA PHE A 200 -3.95 -0.49 17.27
C PHE A 200 -3.32 0.25 16.09
N HIS A 201 -4.14 0.76 15.17
CA HIS A 201 -3.62 1.53 14.05
C HIS A 201 -2.95 2.84 14.52
N ARG A 202 -3.58 3.58 15.43
CA ARG A 202 -3.06 4.88 15.92
C ARG A 202 -1.84 4.71 16.81
N SER A 203 -1.88 3.81 17.80
CA SER A 203 -0.73 3.52 18.66
C SER A 203 0.42 2.88 17.86
N GLY A 204 0.10 1.96 16.96
CA GLY A 204 1.07 1.37 16.03
C GLY A 204 1.73 2.41 15.13
N ALA A 205 0.99 3.44 14.68
CA ALA A 205 1.54 4.53 13.88
C ALA A 205 2.59 5.36 14.65
N LEU A 206 2.37 5.59 15.95
CA LEU A 206 3.37 6.25 16.80
C LEU A 206 4.65 5.41 16.93
N VAL A 207 4.50 4.12 17.23
CA VAL A 207 5.63 3.18 17.33
C VAL A 207 6.38 3.08 16.00
N ALA A 208 5.66 2.94 14.90
CA ALA A 208 6.25 2.89 13.57
C ALA A 208 6.96 4.20 13.20
N GLY A 209 6.37 5.36 13.56
CA GLY A 209 6.98 6.67 13.34
C GLY A 209 8.32 6.80 14.05
N VAL A 210 8.39 6.40 15.34
CA VAL A 210 9.64 6.38 16.10
C VAL A 210 10.66 5.43 15.46
N ALA A 211 10.24 4.23 15.05
CA ALA A 211 11.14 3.27 14.40
C ALA A 211 11.70 3.81 13.07
N VAL A 212 10.86 4.48 12.26
CA VAL A 212 11.29 5.14 11.00
C VAL A 212 12.32 6.23 11.29
N LEU A 213 12.09 7.09 12.29
CA LEU A 213 13.03 8.15 12.67
C LEU A 213 14.36 7.59 13.18
N ILE A 214 14.33 6.54 14.01
CA ILE A 214 15.53 5.83 14.46
C ILE A 214 16.29 5.28 13.25
N PHE A 215 15.65 4.59 12.34
CA PHE A 215 16.31 4.09 11.13
C PHE A 215 16.86 5.23 10.27
N ALA A 216 16.09 6.30 10.05
CA ALA A 216 16.52 7.45 9.27
C ALA A 216 17.78 8.11 9.85
N ALA A 217 17.90 8.17 11.18
CA ALA A 217 19.03 8.77 11.89
C ALA A 217 20.25 7.83 12.06
N THR A 218 20.11 6.52 11.77
CA THR A 218 21.14 5.52 12.05
C THR A 218 22.06 5.34 10.83
N GLY A 219 23.38 5.19 11.09
CA GLY A 219 24.38 4.84 10.07
C GLY A 219 24.92 6.01 9.25
N GLU A 220 25.85 5.70 8.35
CA GLU A 220 26.58 6.71 7.55
C GLU A 220 25.73 7.39 6.48
N ARG A 221 24.69 6.73 6.00
CA ARG A 221 23.76 7.24 4.95
C ARG A 221 22.59 8.03 5.49
N ARG A 222 22.61 8.42 6.75
CA ARG A 222 21.52 9.18 7.38
C ARG A 222 21.10 10.42 6.58
N ALA A 223 22.05 11.15 5.99
CA ALA A 223 21.76 12.37 5.24
C ALA A 223 20.82 12.12 4.03
N SER A 224 21.01 11.01 3.29
CA SER A 224 20.16 10.69 2.14
C SER A 224 18.80 10.11 2.51
N ARG A 225 18.65 9.56 3.73
CA ARG A 225 17.40 8.93 4.20
C ARG A 225 16.54 9.87 5.01
N TRP A 226 17.18 10.74 5.82
CA TRP A 226 16.48 11.57 6.78
C TRP A 226 15.40 12.43 6.12
N VAL A 227 15.77 13.19 5.09
CA VAL A 227 14.83 14.13 4.46
C VAL A 227 13.61 13.43 3.85
N PRO A 228 13.75 12.44 2.95
CA PRO A 228 12.58 11.82 2.34
C PRO A 228 11.72 11.07 3.36
N LEU A 229 12.30 10.36 4.32
CA LEU A 229 11.53 9.62 5.32
C LEU A 229 10.84 10.55 6.32
N ALA A 230 11.50 11.62 6.78
CA ALA A 230 10.89 12.59 7.69
C ALA A 230 9.76 13.37 7.02
N LEU A 231 9.93 13.81 5.77
CA LEU A 231 8.87 14.49 5.02
C LEU A 231 7.66 13.59 4.80
N LEU A 232 7.87 12.37 4.30
CA LEU A 232 6.77 11.42 4.09
C LEU A 232 6.07 11.06 5.39
N LEU A 233 6.81 10.87 6.47
CA LEU A 233 6.25 10.59 7.80
C LEU A 233 5.44 11.79 8.31
N GLY A 234 5.95 13.01 8.20
CA GLY A 234 5.24 14.23 8.60
C GLY A 234 3.93 14.41 7.85
N VAL A 235 3.96 14.27 6.52
CA VAL A 235 2.75 14.32 5.68
C VAL A 235 1.78 13.19 6.03
N GLN A 236 2.28 11.97 6.27
CA GLN A 236 1.46 10.83 6.64
C GLN A 236 0.72 11.04 7.97
N ILE A 237 1.41 11.57 8.98
CA ILE A 237 0.81 11.90 10.27
C ILE A 237 -0.25 12.99 10.11
N SER A 238 0.07 14.07 9.38
CA SER A 238 -0.88 15.17 9.12
C SER A 238 -2.15 14.67 8.43
N LEU A 239 -2.02 13.81 7.42
CA LEU A 239 -3.15 13.19 6.75
C LEU A 239 -3.91 12.22 7.66
N GLY A 240 -3.23 11.55 8.58
CA GLY A 240 -3.86 10.73 9.62
C GLY A 240 -4.75 11.56 10.54
N VAL A 241 -4.25 12.71 11.03
CA VAL A 241 -5.03 13.67 11.82
C VAL A 241 -6.21 14.20 11.01
N LEU A 242 -5.99 14.61 9.77
CA LEU A 242 -7.08 15.08 8.90
C LEU A 242 -8.12 13.99 8.62
N SER A 243 -7.74 12.71 8.58
CA SER A 243 -8.69 11.61 8.44
C SER A 243 -9.60 11.42 9.67
N ILE A 244 -9.18 11.91 10.83
CA ILE A 244 -10.01 11.93 12.05
C ILE A 244 -10.94 13.14 12.03
N VAL A 245 -10.43 14.33 11.68
CA VAL A 245 -11.20 15.57 11.66
C VAL A 245 -12.20 15.61 10.50
N LEU A 246 -11.86 14.97 9.38
CA LEU A 246 -12.66 14.90 8.16
C LEU A 246 -12.94 13.42 7.78
N PRO A 247 -13.64 12.64 8.64
CA PRO A 247 -13.71 11.18 8.52
C PRO A 247 -14.45 10.69 7.26
N LEU A 248 -15.27 11.53 6.65
CA LEU A 248 -16.02 11.20 5.42
C LEU A 248 -15.37 11.75 4.15
N ASN A 249 -14.28 12.51 4.25
CA ASN A 249 -13.64 13.08 3.07
C ASN A 249 -12.89 12.01 2.26
N PRO A 250 -13.32 11.67 1.03
CA PRO A 250 -12.73 10.60 0.25
C PRO A 250 -11.32 10.93 -0.23
N HIS A 251 -11.01 12.21 -0.49
CA HIS A 251 -9.71 12.64 -0.96
C HIS A 251 -8.65 12.52 0.12
N VAL A 252 -8.93 12.98 1.35
CA VAL A 252 -8.02 12.86 2.50
C VAL A 252 -7.68 11.39 2.75
N ARG A 253 -8.69 10.52 2.81
CA ARG A 253 -8.52 9.08 3.02
C ARG A 253 -7.72 8.42 1.90
N THR A 254 -7.90 8.86 0.66
CA THR A 254 -7.18 8.33 -0.50
C THR A 254 -5.73 8.80 -0.51
N ILE A 255 -5.47 10.08 -0.23
CA ILE A 255 -4.11 10.63 -0.20
C ILE A 255 -3.32 10.03 0.98
N HIS A 256 -3.96 9.84 2.15
CA HIS A 256 -3.35 9.13 3.29
C HIS A 256 -2.87 7.72 2.90
N LEU A 257 -3.67 6.95 2.15
CA LEU A 257 -3.27 5.65 1.61
C LEU A 257 -2.06 5.76 0.67
N VAL A 258 -2.06 6.72 -0.25
CA VAL A 258 -0.99 6.89 -1.26
C VAL A 258 0.33 7.32 -0.61
N VAL A 259 0.28 8.24 0.34
CA VAL A 259 1.47 8.71 1.07
C VAL A 259 2.01 7.59 1.97
N GLY A 260 1.14 6.80 2.61
CA GLY A 260 1.54 5.62 3.36
C GLY A 260 2.27 4.59 2.49
N ALA A 261 1.79 4.37 1.27
CA ALA A 261 2.46 3.52 0.29
C ALA A 261 3.82 4.08 -0.15
N ALA A 262 3.92 5.38 -0.36
CA ALA A 262 5.16 6.04 -0.70
C ALA A 262 6.19 5.95 0.44
N LEU A 263 5.76 6.17 1.69
CA LEU A 263 6.61 6.00 2.88
C LEU A 263 7.13 4.57 2.99
N PHE A 264 6.24 3.58 2.89
CA PHE A 264 6.61 2.17 2.98
C PHE A 264 7.55 1.75 1.85
N SER A 265 7.28 2.17 0.62
CA SER A 265 8.10 1.83 -0.54
C SER A 265 9.50 2.46 -0.46
N THR A 266 9.59 3.72 -0.03
CA THR A 266 10.85 4.42 0.21
C THR A 266 11.65 3.73 1.31
N LEU A 267 10.98 3.36 2.41
CA LEU A 267 11.58 2.62 3.51
C LEU A 267 12.13 1.26 3.05
N CYS A 268 11.35 0.50 2.28
CA CYS A 268 11.79 -0.80 1.74
C CYS A 268 12.98 -0.66 0.79
N ALA A 269 13.01 0.37 -0.06
CA ALA A 269 14.14 0.64 -0.95
C ALA A 269 15.42 0.94 -0.15
N HIS A 270 15.34 1.78 0.89
CA HIS A 270 16.48 2.05 1.78
C HIS A 270 16.86 0.82 2.62
N ALA A 271 15.89 0.04 3.09
CA ALA A 271 16.17 -1.20 3.81
C ALA A 271 16.91 -2.21 2.91
N ALA A 272 16.51 -2.34 1.65
CA ALA A 272 17.20 -3.20 0.69
C ALA A 272 18.66 -2.75 0.46
N LEU A 273 18.91 -1.44 0.37
CA LEU A 273 20.25 -0.88 0.23
C LEU A 273 21.17 -1.25 1.42
N VAL A 274 20.66 -1.19 2.67
CA VAL A 274 21.47 -1.52 3.85
C VAL A 274 21.68 -3.03 4.04
N HIS A 275 20.83 -3.87 3.42
CA HIS A 275 20.98 -5.33 3.45
C HIS A 275 21.78 -5.89 2.28
N ARG A 276 22.14 -5.05 1.31
CA ARG A 276 22.95 -5.49 0.19
C ARG A 276 24.28 -6.08 0.68
N ALA A 277 24.56 -7.34 0.29
CA ALA A 277 25.88 -7.94 0.45
C ALA A 277 26.88 -7.26 -0.51
N LYS A 278 28.16 -7.12 -0.13
CA LYS A 278 29.19 -6.84 -1.14
C LYS A 278 29.10 -7.94 -2.18
N SER A 279 28.91 -7.59 -3.45
CA SER A 279 29.11 -8.56 -4.52
C SER A 279 30.59 -8.95 -4.46
N SER A 280 30.86 -10.24 -4.35
CA SER A 280 32.20 -10.84 -4.52
C SER A 280 32.60 -10.86 -5.99
N GLU A 281 32.00 -10.05 -6.83
CA GLU A 281 32.24 -9.95 -8.27
C GLU A 281 32.77 -8.54 -8.56
N ALA A 282 34.08 -8.43 -8.62
CA ALA A 282 34.82 -7.49 -9.43
C ALA A 282 35.23 -8.19 -10.73
#